data_3fbd79357b79f8b97f4ffc02396af34e
#
_entry.id   3fbd79357b79f8b97f4ffc02396af34e
#
_cell.length_a   1.000
_cell.length_b   1.000
_cell.length_c   1.000
_cell.angle_alpha   90.00
_cell.angle_beta   90.00
_cell.angle_gamma   90.00
#
_symmetry.space_group_name_H-M   'P 1'
#
loop_
_entity.id
_entity.type
_entity.pdbx_description
1 polymer ?
#
loop_
_entity_poly.entity_id
_entity_poly.type
_entity_poly.pdbx_seq_one_letter_code
_entity_poly.pdbx_strand_id
1 'polypeptide(L)'
;SRGTLGGTCLNVGCIPSKALLHSSYIHYFIKEKAKKYGSDSTIPSSLIVVNGGISLNLENMHKQKNDAVNSLVRGIESLFKKNGVQYYKGHASFVDNKIVKVQMESSVQDLEANNIIVATGSNAAEFPGLKFDEKRIISSTGALELQNVPTNLI
;
A
#
# COMPACT_ATOMS: atom_id res chain seq x y z
N SER A 1 -10.39 12.18 -0.91
CA SER A 1 -9.05 12.04 -0.35
C SER A 1 -9.09 10.99 0.76
N ARG A 2 -8.16 10.04 0.75
CA ARG A 2 -8.08 8.96 1.76
C ARG A 2 -7.40 9.42 3.06
N GLY A 3 -7.18 10.72 3.22
CA GLY A 3 -6.67 11.33 4.45
C GLY A 3 -5.20 11.05 4.78
N THR A 4 -4.45 10.38 3.90
CA THR A 4 -3.02 10.11 4.08
C THR A 4 -2.20 10.71 2.94
N LEU A 5 -1.01 11.20 3.26
CA LEU A 5 -0.06 11.71 2.26
C LEU A 5 0.46 10.59 1.36
N GLY A 6 0.77 10.92 0.10
CA GLY A 6 1.37 9.98 -0.86
C GLY A 6 0.42 9.38 -1.90
N GLY A 7 -0.88 9.64 -1.79
CA GLY A 7 -1.88 9.23 -2.79
C GLY A 7 -2.01 7.72 -2.95
N THR A 8 -2.60 7.30 -4.07
CA THR A 8 -2.91 5.89 -4.38
C THR A 8 -1.65 5.03 -4.49
N CYS A 9 -0.64 5.49 -5.23
CA CYS A 9 0.58 4.71 -5.46
C CYS A 9 1.27 4.31 -4.15
N LEU A 10 1.44 5.26 -3.22
CA LEU A 10 2.14 5.00 -1.97
C LEU A 10 1.31 4.16 -1.00
N ASN A 11 0.02 4.49 -0.83
CA ASN A 11 -0.78 3.90 0.25
C ASN A 11 -1.46 2.58 -0.13
N VAL A 12 -1.98 2.47 -1.37
CA VAL A 12 -2.82 1.34 -1.80
C VAL A 12 -2.56 0.93 -3.25
N GLY A 13 -1.36 1.15 -3.74
CA GLY A 13 -0.97 0.87 -5.12
C GLY A 13 0.45 0.34 -5.23
N CYS A 14 1.34 1.11 -5.86
CA CYS A 14 2.67 0.69 -6.28
C CYS A 14 3.54 0.17 -5.12
N ILE A 15 3.59 0.90 -4.01
CA ILE A 15 4.48 0.57 -2.89
C ILE A 15 4.03 -0.71 -2.18
N PRO A 16 2.79 -0.83 -1.68
CA PRO A 16 2.36 -2.06 -1.01
C PRO A 16 2.37 -3.27 -1.95
N SER A 17 1.99 -3.12 -3.22
CA SER A 17 2.02 -4.23 -4.18
C SER A 17 3.44 -4.73 -4.44
N LYS A 18 4.41 -3.82 -4.62
CA LYS A 18 5.81 -4.22 -4.83
C LYS A 18 6.43 -4.85 -3.58
N ALA A 19 6.08 -4.38 -2.38
CA ALA A 19 6.51 -5.00 -1.14
C ALA A 19 6.01 -6.46 -1.02
N LEU A 20 4.73 -6.70 -1.31
CA LEU A 20 4.16 -8.05 -1.31
C LEU A 20 4.77 -8.94 -2.41
N LEU A 21 4.93 -8.43 -3.63
CA LEU A 21 5.55 -9.16 -4.73
C LEU A 21 7.00 -9.53 -4.43
N HIS A 22 7.77 -8.64 -3.82
CA HIS A 22 9.14 -8.92 -3.43
C HIS A 22 9.22 -10.05 -2.39
N SER A 23 8.41 -10.00 -1.35
CA SER A 23 8.33 -11.05 -0.32
C SER A 23 7.88 -12.39 -0.92
N SER A 24 6.89 -12.38 -1.81
CA SER A 24 6.41 -13.55 -2.54
C SER A 24 7.50 -14.15 -3.43
N TYR A 25 8.26 -13.31 -4.13
CA TYR A 25 9.39 -13.76 -4.96
C TYR A 25 10.48 -14.44 -4.12
N ILE A 26 10.84 -13.88 -2.98
CA ILE A 26 11.83 -14.48 -2.07
C ILE A 26 11.34 -15.87 -1.60
N HIS A 27 10.08 -15.97 -1.16
CA HIS A 27 9.50 -17.25 -0.75
C HIS A 27 9.53 -18.28 -1.88
N TYR A 28 9.08 -17.91 -3.07
CA TYR A 28 9.11 -18.76 -4.27
C TYR A 28 10.54 -19.19 -4.61
N PHE A 29 11.47 -18.25 -4.64
CA PHE A 29 12.88 -18.51 -4.96
C PHE A 29 13.51 -19.51 -3.98
N ILE A 30 13.31 -19.31 -2.68
CA ILE A 30 13.85 -20.23 -1.66
C ILE A 30 13.21 -21.62 -1.81
N LYS A 31 11.89 -21.68 -2.01
CA LYS A 31 11.15 -22.94 -2.17
C LYS A 31 11.62 -23.73 -3.40
N GLU A 32 11.83 -23.06 -4.54
CA GLU A 32 12.32 -23.71 -5.77
C GLU A 32 13.81 -24.12 -5.64
N LYS A 33 14.62 -23.30 -5.01
CA LYS A 33 16.03 -23.66 -4.74
C LYS A 33 16.16 -24.79 -3.73
N ALA A 34 15.32 -24.82 -2.69
CA ALA A 34 15.29 -25.93 -1.76
C ALA A 34 14.90 -27.27 -2.44
N LYS A 35 13.94 -27.23 -3.39
CA LYS A 35 13.60 -28.43 -4.20
C LYS A 35 14.77 -28.90 -5.07
N LYS A 36 15.48 -27.95 -5.71
CA LYS A 36 16.53 -28.26 -6.67
C LYS A 36 17.84 -28.69 -6.02
N TYR A 37 18.15 -28.14 -4.87
CA TYR A 37 19.46 -28.31 -4.19
C TYR A 37 19.39 -28.98 -2.82
N GLY A 38 18.21 -29.27 -2.31
CA GLY A 38 18.00 -29.87 -0.97
C GLY A 38 17.93 -31.39 -0.95
N SER A 39 17.86 -32.04 -2.13
CA SER A 39 17.76 -33.51 -2.21
C SER A 39 19.05 -34.24 -2.58
N ASP A 40 20.11 -33.50 -2.89
CA ASP A 40 21.40 -34.10 -3.29
C ASP A 40 22.45 -33.87 -2.20
N SER A 41 22.84 -34.96 -1.55
CA SER A 41 23.87 -35.00 -0.49
C SER A 41 25.30 -34.68 -0.98
N THR A 42 25.47 -34.33 -2.25
CA THR A 42 26.78 -34.04 -2.86
C THR A 42 27.13 -32.56 -2.94
N ILE A 43 26.19 -31.65 -2.62
CA ILE A 43 26.47 -30.20 -2.58
C ILE A 43 26.88 -29.82 -1.15
N PRO A 44 28.00 -29.07 -0.98
CA PRO A 44 28.40 -28.61 0.35
C PRO A 44 27.22 -27.86 0.99
N SER A 45 26.77 -28.38 2.12
CA SER A 45 25.56 -28.00 2.88
C SER A 45 25.59 -26.57 3.45
N SER A 46 26.47 -25.72 2.97
CA SER A 46 26.75 -24.42 3.58
C SER A 46 25.89 -23.25 3.08
N LEU A 47 25.10 -23.43 2.02
CA LEU A 47 24.40 -22.26 1.44
C LEU A 47 22.97 -22.08 1.95
N ILE A 48 22.17 -23.12 2.10
CA ILE A 48 20.82 -23.05 2.69
C ILE A 48 20.41 -24.43 3.22
N VAL A 49 20.38 -24.61 4.53
CA VAL A 49 19.78 -25.77 5.17
C VAL A 49 18.41 -25.37 5.70
N VAL A 50 17.33 -25.95 5.15
CA VAL A 50 15.97 -25.75 5.64
C VAL A 50 15.49 -27.01 6.33
N ASN A 51 15.56 -27.04 7.64
CA ASN A 51 15.01 -28.10 8.46
C ASN A 51 13.52 -27.83 8.70
N GLY A 52 12.63 -28.73 8.26
CA GLY A 52 11.20 -28.66 8.58
C GLY A 52 10.29 -27.99 7.56
N GLY A 53 10.79 -27.63 6.37
CA GLY A 53 9.96 -27.07 5.28
C GLY A 53 9.90 -25.55 5.30
N ILE A 54 9.41 -24.98 4.18
CA ILE A 54 9.28 -23.54 3.97
C ILE A 54 7.80 -23.19 3.94
N SER A 55 7.36 -22.37 4.87
CA SER A 55 5.99 -21.85 4.93
C SER A 55 5.99 -20.33 4.76
N LEU A 56 4.91 -19.81 4.17
CA LEU A 56 4.68 -18.38 4.06
C LEU A 56 4.09 -17.85 5.37
N ASN A 57 4.73 -16.84 5.96
CA ASN A 57 4.15 -16.08 7.06
C ASN A 57 3.50 -14.81 6.49
N LEU A 58 2.21 -14.87 6.20
CA LEU A 58 1.45 -13.79 5.57
C LEU A 58 1.33 -12.57 6.49
N GLU A 59 1.23 -12.76 7.80
CA GLU A 59 1.18 -11.67 8.78
C GLU A 59 2.46 -10.83 8.76
N ASN A 60 3.63 -11.49 8.78
CA ASN A 60 4.90 -10.79 8.65
C ASN A 60 5.07 -10.10 7.30
N MET A 61 4.53 -10.69 6.25
CA MET A 61 4.51 -10.10 4.91
C MET A 61 3.70 -8.80 4.88
N HIS A 62 2.52 -8.79 5.51
CA HIS A 62 1.71 -7.58 5.69
C HIS A 62 2.41 -6.55 6.57
N LYS A 63 3.07 -6.98 7.64
CA LYS A 63 3.84 -6.07 8.49
C LYS A 63 4.93 -5.36 7.70
N GLN A 64 5.75 -6.08 6.92
CA GLN A 64 6.78 -5.48 6.07
C GLN A 64 6.20 -4.51 5.04
N LYS A 65 5.06 -4.86 4.41
CA LYS A 65 4.32 -3.98 3.50
C LYS A 65 3.93 -2.68 4.20
N ASN A 66 3.34 -2.77 5.38
CA ASN A 66 2.87 -1.61 6.15
C ASN A 66 4.04 -0.75 6.65
N ASP A 67 5.14 -1.35 7.07
CA ASP A 67 6.35 -0.65 7.50
C ASP A 67 6.95 0.17 6.35
N ALA A 68 6.98 -0.39 5.13
CA ALA A 68 7.45 0.33 3.94
C ALA A 68 6.55 1.53 3.62
N VAL A 69 5.23 1.35 3.63
CA VAL A 69 4.26 2.44 3.41
C VAL A 69 4.42 3.54 4.46
N ASN A 70 4.41 3.16 5.74
CA ASN A 70 4.51 4.11 6.86
C ASN A 70 5.84 4.89 6.86
N SER A 71 6.93 4.25 6.48
CA SER A 71 8.24 4.90 6.37
C SER A 71 8.21 6.00 5.31
N LEU A 72 7.60 5.73 4.15
CA LEU A 72 7.51 6.70 3.06
C LEU A 72 6.52 7.83 3.36
N VAL A 73 5.40 7.55 4.03
CA VAL A 73 4.47 8.60 4.49
C VAL A 73 5.18 9.56 5.42
N ARG A 74 5.91 9.05 6.42
CA ARG A 74 6.73 9.88 7.33
C ARG A 74 7.79 10.68 6.60
N GLY A 75 8.37 10.12 5.53
CA GLY A 75 9.30 10.82 4.65
C GLY A 75 8.67 12.05 3.99
N ILE A 76 7.43 11.93 3.49
CA ILE A 76 6.69 13.06 2.91
C ILE A 76 6.37 14.12 3.98
N GLU A 77 5.93 13.71 5.17
CA GLU A 77 5.67 14.63 6.29
C GLU A 77 6.93 15.45 6.64
N SER A 78 8.09 14.78 6.67
CA SER A 78 9.38 15.42 6.91
C SER A 78 9.74 16.42 5.81
N LEU A 79 9.46 16.08 4.54
CA LEU A 79 9.67 16.98 3.40
C LEU A 79 8.73 18.19 3.46
N PHE A 80 7.47 18.02 3.85
CA PHE A 80 6.53 19.12 4.04
C PHE A 80 7.07 20.09 5.09
N LYS A 81 7.48 19.56 6.25
CA LYS A 81 8.06 20.38 7.33
C LYS A 81 9.33 21.11 6.87
N LYS A 82 10.23 20.41 6.18
CA LYS A 82 11.49 20.99 5.68
C LYS A 82 11.26 22.14 4.68
N ASN A 83 10.23 22.00 3.83
CA ASN A 83 9.94 22.98 2.79
C ASN A 83 8.87 24.02 3.19
N GLY A 84 8.45 24.05 4.46
CA GLY A 84 7.45 25.00 4.95
C GLY A 84 6.05 24.81 4.35
N VAL A 85 5.74 23.60 3.86
CA VAL A 85 4.42 23.29 3.31
C VAL A 85 3.44 23.04 4.45
N GLN A 86 2.36 23.82 4.48
CA GLN A 86 1.28 23.64 5.43
C GLN A 86 0.37 22.49 4.96
N TYR A 87 0.05 21.59 5.88
CA TYR A 87 -0.80 20.44 5.61
C TYR A 87 -2.11 20.54 6.37
N TYR A 88 -3.21 20.57 5.62
CA TYR A 88 -4.58 20.59 6.15
C TYR A 88 -5.26 19.25 5.84
N LYS A 89 -5.44 18.42 6.87
CA LYS A 89 -6.09 17.12 6.72
C LYS A 89 -7.60 17.29 6.85
N GLY A 90 -8.32 17.27 5.72
CA GLY A 90 -9.76 17.48 5.71
C GLY A 90 -10.37 17.31 4.34
N HIS A 91 -11.66 17.61 4.27
CA HIS A 91 -12.41 17.65 3.01
C HIS A 91 -12.42 19.08 2.47
N ALA A 92 -11.91 19.26 1.25
CA ALA A 92 -11.80 20.56 0.61
C ALA A 92 -12.95 20.78 -0.38
N SER A 93 -13.51 21.99 -0.39
CA SER A 93 -14.50 22.44 -1.36
C SER A 93 -14.23 23.89 -1.79
N PHE A 94 -14.59 24.23 -3.02
CA PHE A 94 -14.49 25.61 -3.48
C PHE A 94 -15.60 26.48 -2.86
N VAL A 95 -15.21 27.64 -2.37
CA VAL A 95 -16.15 28.73 -2.05
C VAL A 95 -16.29 29.64 -3.25
N ASP A 96 -15.16 29.99 -3.86
CA ASP A 96 -15.05 30.72 -5.12
C ASP A 96 -13.73 30.33 -5.85
N ASN A 97 -13.31 31.11 -6.84
CA ASN A 97 -12.14 30.82 -7.66
C ASN A 97 -10.79 31.05 -6.92
N LYS A 98 -10.80 31.61 -5.73
CA LYS A 98 -9.61 31.89 -4.91
C LYS A 98 -9.69 31.34 -3.50
N ILE A 99 -10.88 30.94 -3.04
CA ILE A 99 -11.11 30.50 -1.66
C ILE A 99 -11.50 29.02 -1.64
N VAL A 100 -10.71 28.25 -0.90
CA VAL A 100 -10.97 26.83 -0.64
C VAL A 100 -11.31 26.67 0.84
N LYS A 101 -12.49 26.16 1.12
CA LYS A 101 -12.92 25.75 2.45
C LYS A 101 -12.41 24.34 2.75
N VAL A 102 -11.73 24.18 3.86
CA VAL A 102 -11.28 22.86 4.36
C VAL A 102 -12.03 22.51 5.62
N GLN A 103 -12.83 21.46 5.56
CA GLN A 103 -13.52 20.89 6.72
C GLN A 103 -12.64 19.80 7.33
N MET A 104 -12.07 20.08 8.49
CA MET A 104 -11.29 19.15 9.31
C MET A 104 -12.20 18.50 10.36
N GLU A 105 -11.70 17.53 11.11
CA GLU A 105 -12.49 16.82 12.14
C GLU A 105 -13.08 17.75 13.20
N SER A 106 -12.33 18.77 13.62
CA SER A 106 -12.70 19.67 14.74
C SER A 106 -12.84 21.14 14.36
N SER A 107 -12.59 21.49 13.09
CA SER A 107 -12.61 22.89 12.64
C SER A 107 -12.89 23.02 11.16
N VAL A 108 -13.30 24.22 10.76
CA VAL A 108 -13.46 24.60 9.36
C VAL A 108 -12.58 25.82 9.14
N GLN A 109 -11.82 25.83 8.04
CA GLN A 109 -10.94 26.93 7.68
C GLN A 109 -11.09 27.28 6.20
N ASP A 110 -11.18 28.57 5.92
CA ASP A 110 -11.10 29.09 4.56
C ASP A 110 -9.67 29.49 4.24
N LEU A 111 -9.17 29.03 3.12
CA LEU A 111 -7.81 29.28 2.62
C LEU A 111 -7.89 30.09 1.35
N GLU A 112 -7.26 31.26 1.33
CA GLU A 112 -7.13 32.07 0.13
C GLU A 112 -5.87 31.68 -0.64
N ALA A 113 -5.98 31.53 -1.96
CA ALA A 113 -4.86 31.15 -2.83
C ALA A 113 -4.94 31.85 -4.19
N ASN A 114 -3.80 32.32 -4.69
CA ASN A 114 -3.71 32.88 -6.04
C ASN A 114 -3.85 31.82 -7.13
N ASN A 115 -3.35 30.61 -6.87
CA ASN A 115 -3.42 29.47 -7.78
C ASN A 115 -3.83 28.21 -7.01
N ILE A 116 -4.72 27.42 -7.58
CA ILE A 116 -5.24 26.19 -6.96
C ILE A 116 -5.02 25.04 -7.93
N ILE A 117 -4.39 23.98 -7.46
CA ILE A 117 -4.21 22.73 -8.22
C ILE A 117 -5.18 21.69 -7.69
N VAL A 118 -6.08 21.20 -8.54
CA VAL A 118 -7.01 20.12 -8.22
C VAL A 118 -6.34 18.79 -8.49
N ALA A 119 -5.93 18.10 -7.44
CA ALA A 119 -5.25 16.80 -7.49
C ALA A 119 -5.90 15.83 -6.49
N THR A 120 -7.20 15.57 -6.64
CA THR A 120 -8.04 14.87 -5.67
C THR A 120 -7.87 13.34 -5.66
N GLY A 121 -7.06 12.82 -6.58
CA GLY A 121 -6.80 11.38 -6.71
C GLY A 121 -7.91 10.62 -7.44
N SER A 122 -7.93 9.31 -7.28
CA SER A 122 -8.88 8.41 -7.94
C SER A 122 -9.33 7.30 -6.99
N ASN A 123 -10.46 6.70 -7.30
CA ASN A 123 -10.95 5.49 -6.67
C ASN A 123 -11.05 4.37 -7.71
N ALA A 124 -11.08 3.11 -7.25
CA ALA A 124 -11.39 1.98 -8.11
C ALA A 124 -12.80 2.16 -8.70
N ALA A 125 -12.91 2.00 -10.03
CA ALA A 125 -14.19 2.05 -10.71
C ALA A 125 -14.93 0.70 -10.53
N GLU A 126 -16.20 0.77 -10.17
CA GLU A 126 -17.06 -0.41 -10.12
C GLU A 126 -17.57 -0.75 -11.52
N PHE A 127 -17.61 -2.03 -11.85
CA PHE A 127 -18.27 -2.49 -13.08
C PHE A 127 -19.80 -2.51 -12.85
N PRO A 128 -20.62 -2.10 -13.86
CA PRO A 128 -22.07 -2.15 -13.73
C PRO A 128 -22.58 -3.54 -13.32
N GLY A 129 -23.30 -3.60 -12.19
CA GLY A 129 -23.81 -4.83 -11.62
C GLY A 129 -22.84 -5.60 -10.71
N LEU A 130 -21.58 -5.19 -10.59
CA LEU A 130 -20.58 -5.81 -9.71
C LEU A 130 -20.01 -4.75 -8.76
N LYS A 131 -20.57 -4.69 -7.56
CA LYS A 131 -20.08 -3.82 -6.49
C LYS A 131 -19.02 -4.51 -5.68
N PHE A 132 -18.01 -3.76 -5.24
CA PHE A 132 -17.02 -4.25 -4.29
C PHE A 132 -17.67 -4.45 -2.91
N ASP A 133 -17.62 -5.68 -2.42
CA ASP A 133 -17.98 -6.02 -1.03
C ASP A 133 -16.72 -6.18 -0.16
N GLU A 134 -15.52 -6.08 -0.78
CA GLU A 134 -14.21 -6.25 -0.19
C GLU A 134 -14.03 -7.60 0.56
N LYS A 135 -14.82 -8.60 0.15
CA LYS A 135 -14.78 -9.99 0.68
C LYS A 135 -14.67 -11.01 -0.43
N ARG A 136 -15.64 -11.04 -1.36
CA ARG A 136 -15.68 -11.94 -2.51
C ARG A 136 -15.39 -11.20 -3.80
N ILE A 137 -15.89 -9.98 -3.91
CA ILE A 137 -15.61 -9.05 -5.01
C ILE A 137 -14.76 -7.93 -4.42
N ILE A 138 -13.46 -8.05 -4.61
CA ILE A 138 -12.48 -7.16 -4.00
C ILE A 138 -11.91 -6.17 -5.02
N SER A 139 -11.66 -4.95 -4.58
CA SER A 139 -10.89 -4.00 -5.34
C SER A 139 -9.38 -4.30 -5.25
N SER A 140 -8.57 -3.57 -6.02
CA SER A 140 -7.11 -3.61 -5.87
C SER A 140 -6.66 -3.27 -4.43
N THR A 141 -7.43 -2.47 -3.71
CA THR A 141 -7.16 -2.14 -2.30
C THR A 141 -7.42 -3.34 -1.41
N GLY A 142 -8.56 -4.03 -1.57
CA GLY A 142 -8.87 -5.25 -0.82
C GLY A 142 -7.89 -6.38 -1.11
N ALA A 143 -7.41 -6.49 -2.36
CA ALA A 143 -6.41 -7.48 -2.73
C ALA A 143 -5.08 -7.33 -1.97
N LEU A 144 -4.72 -6.11 -1.55
CA LEU A 144 -3.52 -5.83 -0.75
C LEU A 144 -3.69 -6.15 0.74
N GLU A 145 -4.91 -6.48 1.18
CA GLU A 145 -5.26 -6.71 2.59
C GLU A 145 -5.81 -8.13 2.85
N LEU A 146 -5.65 -9.04 1.89
CA LEU A 146 -6.08 -10.43 2.04
C LEU A 146 -5.42 -11.09 3.25
N GLN A 147 -6.23 -11.60 4.18
CA GLN A 147 -5.75 -12.23 5.42
C GLN A 147 -5.31 -13.68 5.20
N ASN A 148 -5.73 -14.29 4.12
CA ASN A 148 -5.37 -15.64 3.73
C ASN A 148 -5.08 -15.68 2.23
N VAL A 149 -4.21 -16.58 1.81
CA VAL A 149 -4.00 -16.86 0.39
C VAL A 149 -5.23 -17.62 -0.13
N PRO A 150 -5.99 -17.07 -1.07
CA PRO A 150 -7.18 -17.74 -1.58
C PRO A 150 -6.82 -18.99 -2.38
N THR A 151 -7.64 -20.04 -2.27
CA THR A 151 -7.47 -21.26 -3.07
C THR A 151 -7.71 -20.98 -4.55
N ASN A 152 -8.66 -20.12 -4.85
CA ASN A 152 -8.99 -19.68 -6.21
C ASN A 152 -9.16 -18.15 -6.21
N LEU A 153 -8.55 -17.51 -7.19
CA LEU A 153 -8.68 -16.07 -7.47
C LEU A 153 -8.93 -15.91 -8.97
N ILE A 154 -9.98 -15.16 -9.31
CA ILE A 154 -10.40 -14.88 -10.70
C ILE A 154 -10.28 -13.37 -10.95
#